data_669629ba73e97e622c5eea099c926e80
#
_entry.id   669629ba73e97e622c5eea099c926e80
#
_cell.length_a   1.000
_cell.length_b   1.000
_cell.length_c   1.000
_cell.angle_alpha   90.00
_cell.angle_beta   90.00
_cell.angle_gamma   90.00
#
_symmetry.space_group_name_H-M   'P 1'
#
loop_
_entity.id
_entity.type
_entity.pdbx_description
1 polymer ?
#
loop_
_entity_poly.entity_id
_entity_poly.type
_entity_poly.pdbx_seq_one_letter_code
_entity_poly.pdbx_strand_id
1 'polypeptide(L)'
;MTQDSISDDEIDTLYREMIDSFIDRANELADQNSPENVGLALLFAASRFNAFVVSQHAENIDDYEKDLVKAQDFFRAQYREMLDQNLEDYKKVYTKYHKFTRPQ
;
A
#
# COMPACT_ATOMS: atom_id res chain seq x y z
N MET A 1 3.33 -7.78 -30.71
CA MET A 1 3.21 -6.36 -30.50
C MET A 1 4.28 -5.83 -29.58
N THR A 2 4.83 -4.77 -29.96
CA THR A 2 5.78 -4.13 -29.08
C THR A 2 5.06 -3.60 -27.87
N GLN A 3 5.61 -3.84 -26.73
CA GLN A 3 5.13 -3.21 -25.55
C GLN A 3 5.32 -1.71 -25.71
N ASP A 4 4.24 -0.99 -25.83
CA ASP A 4 4.35 0.44 -25.93
C ASP A 4 4.95 0.99 -24.67
N SER A 5 5.85 1.92 -24.83
CA SER A 5 6.39 2.59 -23.69
C SER A 5 5.30 3.37 -23.02
N ILE A 6 5.00 3.02 -21.81
CA ILE A 6 4.15 3.84 -20.97
C ILE A 6 5.07 4.89 -20.39
N SER A 7 4.72 6.15 -20.51
CA SER A 7 5.54 7.22 -19.96
C SER A 7 5.54 7.16 -18.44
N ASP A 8 6.55 7.73 -17.83
CA ASP A 8 6.61 7.79 -16.36
C ASP A 8 5.38 8.50 -15.79
N ASP A 9 4.90 9.54 -16.47
CA ASP A 9 3.70 10.26 -16.06
C ASP A 9 2.47 9.37 -16.09
N GLU A 10 2.35 8.52 -17.11
CA GLU A 10 1.25 7.58 -17.22
C GLU A 10 1.30 6.52 -16.12
N ILE A 11 2.50 6.01 -15.83
CA ILE A 11 2.69 5.05 -14.75
C ILE A 11 2.31 5.67 -13.42
N ASP A 12 2.74 6.90 -13.16
CA ASP A 12 2.40 7.62 -11.94
C ASP A 12 0.90 7.83 -11.80
N THR A 13 0.23 8.16 -12.90
CA THR A 13 -1.21 8.35 -12.91
C THR A 13 -1.94 7.05 -12.56
N LEU A 14 -1.54 5.95 -13.20
CA LEU A 14 -2.12 4.63 -12.94
C LEU A 14 -1.89 4.20 -11.50
N TYR A 15 -0.71 4.46 -10.98
CA TYR A 15 -0.37 4.12 -9.61
C TYR A 15 -1.26 4.88 -8.61
N ARG A 16 -1.44 6.17 -8.83
CA ARG A 16 -2.32 6.98 -7.98
C ARG A 16 -3.76 6.54 -8.05
N GLU A 17 -4.23 6.18 -9.25
CA GLU A 17 -5.59 5.68 -9.40
C GLU A 17 -5.81 4.38 -8.64
N MET A 18 -4.81 3.48 -8.64
CA MET A 18 -4.88 2.27 -7.84
C MET A 18 -4.95 2.58 -6.34
N ILE A 19 -4.09 3.48 -5.89
CA ILE A 19 -4.10 3.90 -4.48
C ILE A 19 -5.45 4.48 -4.11
N ASP A 20 -5.97 5.37 -4.94
CA ASP A 20 -7.26 6.01 -4.69
C ASP A 20 -8.39 4.99 -4.61
N SER A 21 -8.34 3.97 -5.46
CA SER A 21 -9.35 2.93 -5.46
C SER A 21 -9.35 2.14 -4.14
N PHE A 22 -8.18 1.84 -3.58
CA PHE A 22 -8.09 1.19 -2.27
C PHE A 22 -8.56 2.10 -1.14
N ILE A 23 -8.18 3.37 -1.19
CA ILE A 23 -8.62 4.36 -0.19
C ILE A 23 -10.15 4.55 -0.24
N ASP A 24 -10.71 4.65 -1.43
CA ASP A 24 -12.16 4.78 -1.61
C ASP A 24 -12.89 3.61 -0.96
N ARG A 25 -12.39 2.40 -1.19
CA ARG A 25 -13.00 1.22 -0.60
C ARG A 25 -12.86 1.22 0.92
N ALA A 26 -11.71 1.62 1.43
CA ALA A 26 -11.51 1.73 2.87
C ALA A 26 -12.49 2.74 3.49
N ASN A 27 -12.67 3.88 2.83
CA ASN A 27 -13.62 4.90 3.29
C ASN A 27 -15.05 4.38 3.31
N GLU A 28 -15.45 3.63 2.28
CA GLU A 28 -16.78 3.00 2.25
C GLU A 28 -16.98 2.05 3.43
N LEU A 29 -15.97 1.23 3.71
CA LEU A 29 -16.04 0.29 4.81
C LEU A 29 -16.08 1.01 6.16
N ALA A 30 -15.41 2.14 6.27
CA ALA A 30 -15.36 2.92 7.50
C ALA A 30 -16.69 3.62 7.81
N ASP A 31 -17.62 3.68 6.85
CA ASP A 31 -18.95 4.20 7.11
C ASP A 31 -19.76 3.27 8.01
N GLN A 32 -19.45 1.98 8.02
CA GLN A 32 -20.19 0.99 8.77
C GLN A 32 -19.33 0.18 9.74
N ASN A 33 -18.04 0.50 9.83
CA ASN A 33 -17.11 -0.24 10.68
C ASN A 33 -16.17 0.75 11.33
N SER A 34 -15.52 0.35 12.42
CA SER A 34 -14.55 1.26 13.06
C SER A 34 -13.38 1.51 12.11
N PRO A 35 -12.93 2.77 11.99
CA PRO A 35 -11.78 3.07 11.14
C PRO A 35 -10.53 2.28 11.53
N GLU A 36 -10.35 2.02 12.82
CA GLU A 36 -9.21 1.23 13.30
C GLU A 36 -9.24 -0.19 12.75
N ASN A 37 -10.43 -0.81 12.75
CA ASN A 37 -10.58 -2.15 12.21
C ASN A 37 -10.40 -2.17 10.69
N VAL A 38 -10.90 -1.15 10.00
CA VAL A 38 -10.70 -1.03 8.56
C VAL A 38 -9.21 -0.90 8.24
N GLY A 39 -8.49 -0.08 9.02
CA GLY A 39 -7.05 0.07 8.84
C GLY A 39 -6.29 -1.23 9.01
N LEU A 40 -6.62 -2.00 10.03
CA LEU A 40 -5.98 -3.30 10.26
C LEU A 40 -6.32 -4.29 9.14
N ALA A 41 -7.57 -4.29 8.70
CA ALA A 41 -7.99 -5.17 7.61
C ALA A 41 -7.26 -4.82 6.31
N LEU A 42 -7.13 -3.54 6.03
CA LEU A 42 -6.40 -3.08 4.85
C LEU A 42 -4.93 -3.49 4.90
N LEU A 43 -4.33 -3.34 6.07
CA LEU A 43 -2.94 -3.75 6.27
C LEU A 43 -2.76 -5.24 6.03
N PHE A 44 -3.67 -6.06 6.58
CA PHE A 44 -3.59 -7.50 6.37
C PHE A 44 -3.79 -7.86 4.90
N ALA A 45 -4.77 -7.24 4.25
CA ALA A 45 -5.03 -7.48 2.82
C ALA A 45 -3.79 -7.17 1.99
N ALA A 46 -3.13 -6.05 2.28
CA ALA A 46 -1.91 -5.67 1.58
C ALA A 46 -0.81 -6.71 1.79
N SER A 47 -0.61 -7.14 3.02
CA SER A 47 0.44 -8.12 3.31
C SER A 47 0.16 -9.46 2.62
N ARG A 48 -1.09 -9.87 2.60
CA ARG A 48 -1.47 -11.13 1.95
C ARG A 48 -1.27 -11.06 0.44
N PHE A 49 -1.67 -9.96 -0.18
CA PHE A 49 -1.48 -9.81 -1.62
C PHE A 49 0.00 -9.76 -1.98
N ASN A 50 0.79 -9.03 -1.20
CA ASN A 50 2.23 -8.93 -1.44
C ASN A 50 2.91 -10.29 -1.26
N ALA A 51 2.51 -11.06 -0.27
CA ALA A 51 3.02 -12.42 -0.08
C ALA A 51 2.68 -13.31 -1.28
N PHE A 52 1.47 -13.16 -1.80
CA PHE A 52 1.07 -13.87 -3.01
C PHE A 52 2.00 -13.53 -4.18
N VAL A 53 2.27 -12.25 -4.39
CA VAL A 53 3.16 -11.81 -5.48
C VAL A 53 4.55 -12.42 -5.32
N VAL A 54 5.08 -12.41 -4.10
CA VAL A 54 6.39 -13.03 -3.84
C VAL A 54 6.36 -14.52 -4.22
N SER A 55 5.29 -15.22 -3.86
CA SER A 55 5.18 -16.65 -4.16
C SER A 55 5.15 -16.93 -5.67
N GLN A 56 4.63 -15.98 -6.44
CA GLN A 56 4.56 -16.15 -7.89
C GLN A 56 5.91 -16.02 -8.60
N HIS A 57 6.89 -15.42 -7.95
CA HIS A 57 8.24 -15.30 -8.51
C HIS A 57 9.10 -16.51 -8.27
N ALA A 58 8.71 -17.39 -7.36
CA ALA A 58 9.47 -18.59 -7.05
C ALA A 58 9.01 -19.76 -7.92
N GLU A 59 9.96 -20.57 -8.38
CA GLU A 59 9.63 -21.74 -9.18
C GLU A 59 9.37 -22.97 -8.31
N ASN A 60 9.92 -22.98 -7.10
CA ASN A 60 9.76 -24.11 -6.19
C ASN A 60 9.96 -23.62 -4.76
N ILE A 61 9.78 -24.53 -3.80
CA ILE A 61 9.86 -24.16 -2.39
C ILE A 61 11.26 -23.68 -1.99
N ASP A 62 12.31 -24.23 -2.56
CA ASP A 62 13.67 -23.81 -2.24
C ASP A 62 13.93 -22.37 -2.67
N ASP A 63 13.47 -22.00 -3.86
CA ASP A 63 13.54 -20.62 -4.35
C ASP A 63 12.77 -19.68 -3.45
N TYR A 64 11.58 -20.08 -3.06
CA TYR A 64 10.74 -19.27 -2.19
C TYR A 64 11.44 -19.03 -0.85
N GLU A 65 11.99 -20.07 -0.26
CA GLU A 65 12.67 -19.94 1.03
C GLU A 65 13.90 -19.03 0.94
N LYS A 66 14.62 -19.08 -0.16
CA LYS A 66 15.77 -18.20 -0.37
C LYS A 66 15.39 -16.73 -0.41
N ASP A 67 14.19 -16.43 -0.90
CA ASP A 67 13.74 -15.05 -1.08
C ASP A 67 13.02 -14.50 0.14
N LEU A 68 12.69 -15.33 1.12
CA LEU A 68 11.87 -14.90 2.26
C LEU A 68 12.46 -13.72 3.02
N VAL A 69 13.72 -13.82 3.43
CA VAL A 69 14.34 -12.76 4.24
C VAL A 69 14.41 -11.45 3.44
N LYS A 70 14.78 -11.57 2.17
CA LYS A 70 14.87 -10.42 1.29
C LYS A 70 13.51 -9.74 1.12
N ALA A 71 12.47 -10.53 0.92
CA ALA A 71 11.11 -10.00 0.77
C ALA A 71 10.63 -9.35 2.07
N GLN A 72 10.88 -9.99 3.21
CA GLN A 72 10.52 -9.43 4.50
C GLN A 72 11.19 -8.07 4.73
N ASP A 73 12.48 -8.00 4.48
CA ASP A 73 13.23 -6.76 4.67
C ASP A 73 12.74 -5.67 3.73
N PHE A 74 12.46 -6.03 2.48
CA PHE A 74 11.98 -5.07 1.50
C PHE A 74 10.63 -4.46 1.93
N PHE A 75 9.66 -5.30 2.26
CA PHE A 75 8.33 -4.80 2.60
C PHE A 75 8.28 -4.06 3.93
N ARG A 76 9.07 -4.50 4.91
CA ARG A 76 9.19 -3.76 6.16
C ARG A 76 9.74 -2.37 5.93
N ALA A 77 10.78 -2.25 5.11
CA ALA A 77 11.37 -0.96 4.80
C ALA A 77 10.40 -0.07 4.03
N GLN A 78 9.71 -0.63 3.04
CA GLN A 78 8.73 0.11 2.26
C GLN A 78 7.60 0.64 3.13
N TYR A 79 7.03 -0.22 3.97
CA TYR A 79 5.93 0.19 4.82
C TYR A 79 6.37 1.25 5.83
N ARG A 80 7.56 1.09 6.40
CA ARG A 80 8.11 2.05 7.33
C ARG A 80 8.22 3.43 6.70
N GLU A 81 8.82 3.51 5.52
CA GLU A 81 8.96 4.78 4.82
C GLU A 81 7.62 5.40 4.49
N MET A 82 6.71 4.60 3.96
CA MET A 82 5.37 5.07 3.60
C MET A 82 4.62 5.59 4.83
N LEU A 83 4.67 4.83 5.91
CA LEU A 83 3.98 5.22 7.14
C LEU A 83 4.57 6.50 7.72
N ASP A 84 5.90 6.56 7.81
CA ASP A 84 6.57 7.73 8.36
C ASP A 84 6.23 8.98 7.57
N GLN A 85 6.22 8.87 6.25
CA GLN A 85 5.88 10.00 5.39
C GLN A 85 4.43 10.44 5.58
N ASN A 86 3.51 9.48 5.63
CA ASN A 86 2.10 9.79 5.80
C ASN A 86 1.80 10.37 7.19
N LEU A 87 2.46 9.86 8.22
CA LEU A 87 2.33 10.43 9.55
C LEU A 87 2.83 11.87 9.60
N GLU A 88 3.93 12.15 8.90
CA GLU A 88 4.46 13.52 8.82
C GLU A 88 3.50 14.43 8.09
N ASP A 89 2.88 13.95 7.01
CA ASP A 89 1.91 14.74 6.26
C ASP A 89 0.70 15.10 7.13
N TYR A 90 0.18 14.15 7.89
CA TYR A 90 -0.95 14.41 8.79
C TYR A 90 -0.56 15.31 9.96
N LYS A 91 0.68 15.25 10.40
CA LYS A 91 1.17 16.18 11.40
C LYS A 91 1.06 17.62 10.91
N LYS A 92 1.39 17.87 9.66
CA LYS A 92 1.26 19.20 9.06
C LYS A 92 -0.20 19.65 9.01
N VAL A 93 -1.08 18.73 8.63
CA VAL A 93 -2.52 19.01 8.58
C VAL A 93 -3.05 19.31 9.98
N TYR A 94 -2.65 18.53 10.97
CA TYR A 94 -3.09 18.72 12.35
C TYR A 94 -2.68 20.11 12.86
N THR A 95 -1.43 20.48 12.61
CA THR A 95 -0.90 21.78 13.05
C THR A 95 -1.67 22.94 12.44
N LYS A 96 -2.11 22.78 11.18
CA LYS A 96 -2.74 23.86 10.44
C LYS A 96 -4.25 23.96 10.69
N TYR A 97 -4.94 22.81 10.81
CA TYR A 97 -6.40 22.79 10.78
C TYR A 97 -7.07 22.27 12.04
N HIS A 98 -6.35 21.69 12.95
CA HIS A 98 -6.89 21.08 14.18
C HIS A 98 -7.83 19.90 13.93
N LYS A 99 -8.01 19.49 12.67
CA LYS A 99 -9.00 18.47 12.35
C LYS A 99 -8.60 17.76 11.07
N PHE A 100 -8.77 16.46 11.06
CA PHE A 100 -8.47 15.64 9.90
C PHE A 100 -9.71 15.36 9.08
N THR A 101 -9.52 15.26 7.77
CA THR A 101 -10.50 14.67 6.90
C THR A 101 -10.05 13.26 6.53
N ARG A 102 -10.96 12.49 5.98
CA ARG A 102 -10.61 11.17 5.43
C ARG A 102 -9.58 11.29 4.33
N PRO A 103 -8.75 10.25 4.12
CA PRO A 103 -7.85 10.22 2.97
C PRO A 103 -8.64 10.35 1.68
N GLN A 104 -8.05 11.08 0.78
CA GLN A 104 -8.66 11.34 -0.53
C GLN A 104 -7.99 10.51 -1.60
#